data_03f8c9c93ea40e8cd6eebd10f0722e8c
#
_entry.id   03f8c9c93ea40e8cd6eebd10f0722e8c
#
_cell.length_a   1.000
_cell.length_b   1.000
_cell.length_c   1.000
_cell.angle_alpha   90.00
_cell.angle_beta   90.00
_cell.angle_gamma   90.00
#
_symmetry.space_group_name_H-M   'P 1'
#
loop_
_entity.id
_entity.type
_entity.pdbx_description
1 polymer ?
#
loop_
_entity_poly.entity_id
_entity_poly.type
_entity_poly.pdbx_seq_one_letter_code
_entity_poly.pdbx_strand_id
1 'polypeptide(L)'
;MTRLNFKLIILLLLFSVLYAQRTVKPVLHGRHWMAITGKPLGATAGATIFAQGGNAIDAACAMLAATATMYDVLSWGGETQALIYNPKTKKVIGINALGVAPTGATPEFYKEKDLKYPPQFGPLSAVTPGTPGGLMVMLAEYGSMSLAEVLKPSMEMAEGYPIEAQTANTIERHKKRIKEWPYSKNVFLVHPGEKREAPNAGEVFKQPDLLATLQKLVDAETKALKKGKSRKNAIYAAYDRFYKGDIAKEFVRGTQEQGGLITMDDLANWQVYLEEPVSTNYKGIDVYKLTTWVQGPVMLQALNMIEMFDLKAMGYNSARYMHTVYQAMNHAFADRDFYYGDPYYPPEEPVKGLLSKKYAAARVKEMNHEVNDPDVKPGDPYKFMAGKNPYIDLLETWGEEEEKEETSDALYGFEELENEFFTGTTSIQTTDTDGWVVSITPSGGWIPTVIAGKTGVGLSQRAQSFVLNEEENPYNVIAPGKRPRATLTPAMALKSGKPFLSFAVQGGDTQDQNLLQFFLNMVEFEMNVQEAAEAANINSYQMYSSFGDHKKEAGSLTVQEETPPWVMKELKEMGYKVEKRAITSGPINAIFFDWEHGSFWGGSSHHGEDYGIAW
;
A
#
# COMPACT_ATOMS: atom_id res chain seq x y z
N MET A 1 -15.67 -58.02 -21.95
CA MET A 1 -15.46 -57.39 -20.63
C MET A 1 -14.42 -56.27 -20.61
N THR A 2 -13.45 -56.19 -21.50
CA THR A 2 -12.34 -55.21 -21.46
C THR A 2 -12.66 -53.80 -21.98
N ARG A 3 -13.61 -53.63 -22.90
CA ARG A 3 -13.95 -52.28 -23.45
C ARG A 3 -14.86 -51.45 -22.56
N LEU A 4 -15.65 -52.06 -21.67
CA LEU A 4 -16.56 -51.35 -20.76
C LEU A 4 -15.76 -50.75 -19.60
N ASN A 5 -14.74 -51.46 -19.09
CA ASN A 5 -13.89 -50.99 -18.02
C ASN A 5 -13.00 -49.81 -18.41
N PHE A 6 -12.55 -49.74 -19.70
CA PHE A 6 -11.73 -48.63 -20.17
C PHE A 6 -12.52 -47.32 -20.29
N LYS A 7 -13.77 -47.37 -20.75
CA LYS A 7 -14.66 -46.21 -20.79
C LYS A 7 -15.07 -45.72 -19.42
N LEU A 8 -15.25 -46.63 -18.43
CA LEU A 8 -15.54 -46.29 -17.04
C LEU A 8 -14.36 -45.62 -16.37
N ILE A 9 -13.13 -46.07 -16.62
CA ILE A 9 -11.90 -45.46 -16.11
C ILE A 9 -11.69 -44.06 -16.71
N ILE A 10 -11.93 -43.86 -18.00
CA ILE A 10 -11.86 -42.52 -18.63
C ILE A 10 -12.95 -41.59 -18.04
N LEU A 11 -14.16 -42.10 -17.81
CA LEU A 11 -15.23 -41.31 -17.19
C LEU A 11 -14.90 -40.95 -15.76
N LEU A 12 -14.31 -41.86 -14.97
CA LEU A 12 -13.83 -41.59 -13.60
C LEU A 12 -12.66 -40.61 -13.57
N LEU A 13 -11.74 -40.65 -14.51
CA LEU A 13 -10.64 -39.69 -14.66
C LEU A 13 -11.15 -38.30 -15.08
N LEU A 14 -12.18 -38.23 -15.93
CA LEU A 14 -12.82 -36.97 -16.28
C LEU A 14 -13.58 -36.34 -15.07
N PHE A 15 -14.19 -37.14 -14.21
CA PHE A 15 -14.83 -36.65 -12.99
C PHE A 15 -13.86 -36.22 -11.89
N SER A 16 -12.67 -36.82 -11.81
CA SER A 16 -11.65 -36.42 -10.83
C SER A 16 -10.98 -35.07 -11.13
N VAL A 17 -11.06 -34.59 -12.39
CA VAL A 17 -10.54 -33.27 -12.80
C VAL A 17 -11.52 -32.13 -12.47
N LEU A 18 -12.80 -32.45 -12.18
CA LEU A 18 -13.84 -31.43 -11.96
C LEU A 18 -13.99 -30.95 -10.50
N TYR A 19 -13.30 -31.53 -9.54
CA TYR A 19 -13.43 -31.19 -8.12
C TYR A 19 -12.11 -30.85 -7.38
N ALA A 20 -11.01 -30.69 -8.09
CA ALA A 20 -9.80 -30.19 -7.45
C ALA A 20 -9.93 -28.67 -7.25
N GLN A 21 -10.14 -28.23 -6.03
CA GLN A 21 -9.97 -26.81 -5.68
C GLN A 21 -8.55 -26.42 -6.07
N ARG A 22 -8.41 -25.44 -6.96
CA ARG A 22 -7.10 -24.99 -7.46
C ARG A 22 -6.43 -23.99 -6.54
N THR A 23 -7.18 -23.44 -5.59
CA THR A 23 -6.76 -22.40 -4.66
C THR A 23 -6.64 -22.94 -3.24
N VAL A 24 -5.76 -22.35 -2.44
CA VAL A 24 -5.58 -22.69 -1.00
C VAL A 24 -6.80 -22.25 -0.21
N LYS A 25 -7.33 -21.05 -0.51
CA LYS A 25 -8.55 -20.51 0.09
C LYS A 25 -9.72 -20.59 -0.90
N PRO A 26 -10.95 -20.79 -0.42
CA PRO A 26 -12.13 -20.69 -1.27
C PRO A 26 -12.38 -19.23 -1.69
N VAL A 27 -13.03 -19.04 -2.83
CA VAL A 27 -13.62 -17.74 -3.18
C VAL A 27 -14.67 -17.39 -2.13
N LEU A 28 -14.62 -16.16 -1.61
CA LEU A 28 -15.69 -15.63 -0.77
C LEU A 28 -16.86 -15.19 -1.66
N HIS A 29 -18.08 -15.55 -1.26
CA HIS A 29 -19.28 -15.10 -1.94
C HIS A 29 -20.16 -14.31 -0.94
N GLY A 30 -20.58 -13.12 -1.34
CA GLY A 30 -21.48 -12.27 -0.56
C GLY A 30 -22.52 -11.63 -1.44
N ARG A 31 -23.64 -11.23 -0.83
CA ARG A 31 -24.71 -10.51 -1.50
C ARG A 31 -25.00 -9.15 -0.88
N HIS A 32 -24.78 -9.02 0.42
CA HIS A 32 -25.14 -7.83 1.16
C HIS A 32 -23.95 -6.91 1.43
N TRP A 33 -22.84 -7.51 1.83
CA TRP A 33 -21.61 -6.77 2.10
C TRP A 33 -20.39 -7.70 2.09
N MET A 34 -19.22 -7.08 2.01
CA MET A 34 -17.94 -7.77 2.11
C MET A 34 -16.91 -6.90 2.83
N ALA A 35 -16.07 -7.53 3.68
CA ALA A 35 -14.98 -6.91 4.41
C ALA A 35 -13.73 -7.81 4.34
N ILE A 36 -12.64 -7.34 3.72
CA ILE A 36 -11.40 -8.10 3.53
C ILE A 36 -10.21 -7.24 3.96
N THR A 37 -9.27 -7.80 4.74
CA THR A 37 -8.04 -7.13 5.15
C THR A 37 -6.97 -8.15 5.58
N GLY A 38 -5.76 -7.66 5.89
CA GLY A 38 -4.60 -8.48 6.29
C GLY A 38 -4.70 -9.16 7.66
N LYS A 39 -5.78 -8.95 8.43
CA LYS A 39 -5.93 -9.56 9.77
C LYS A 39 -7.38 -9.97 10.06
N PRO A 40 -7.59 -11.17 10.65
CA PRO A 40 -8.93 -11.65 10.99
C PRO A 40 -9.72 -10.69 11.90
N LEU A 41 -9.09 -10.15 12.96
CA LEU A 41 -9.73 -9.20 13.86
C LEU A 41 -10.09 -7.89 13.16
N GLY A 42 -9.28 -7.43 12.19
CA GLY A 42 -9.60 -6.28 11.36
C GLY A 42 -10.85 -6.53 10.49
N ALA A 43 -10.95 -7.69 9.83
CA ALA A 43 -12.13 -8.08 9.07
C ALA A 43 -13.38 -8.21 9.97
N THR A 44 -13.21 -8.75 11.18
CA THR A 44 -14.29 -8.86 12.18
C THR A 44 -14.80 -7.49 12.62
N ALA A 45 -13.93 -6.49 12.78
CA ALA A 45 -14.35 -5.12 13.08
C ALA A 45 -15.29 -4.58 11.99
N GLY A 46 -14.94 -4.75 10.70
CA GLY A 46 -15.80 -4.37 9.58
C GLY A 46 -17.13 -5.11 9.57
N ALA A 47 -17.11 -6.43 9.74
CA ALA A 47 -18.32 -7.26 9.79
C ALA A 47 -19.27 -6.83 10.95
N THR A 48 -18.70 -6.47 12.10
CA THR A 48 -19.47 -5.97 13.26
C THR A 48 -20.19 -4.67 12.93
N ILE A 49 -19.52 -3.74 12.22
CA ILE A 49 -20.14 -2.48 11.78
C ILE A 49 -21.26 -2.74 10.77
N PHE A 50 -21.05 -3.61 9.81
CA PHE A 50 -22.12 -4.01 8.87
C PHE A 50 -23.32 -4.64 9.58
N ALA A 51 -23.08 -5.52 10.56
CA ALA A 51 -24.15 -6.11 11.37
C ALA A 51 -24.96 -5.09 12.19
N GLN A 52 -24.35 -3.93 12.50
CA GLN A 52 -25.01 -2.81 13.19
C GLN A 52 -25.69 -1.81 12.23
N GLY A 53 -25.65 -2.06 10.91
CA GLY A 53 -26.30 -1.23 9.89
C GLY A 53 -25.42 -0.09 9.35
N GLY A 54 -24.10 -0.11 9.59
CA GLY A 54 -23.15 0.80 8.96
C GLY A 54 -22.97 0.50 7.47
N ASN A 55 -22.59 1.51 6.70
CA ASN A 55 -22.24 1.36 5.28
C ASN A 55 -20.79 0.90 5.08
N ALA A 56 -20.37 0.71 3.83
CA ALA A 56 -18.99 0.27 3.51
C ALA A 56 -17.90 1.24 3.99
N ILE A 57 -18.21 2.55 4.08
CA ILE A 57 -17.26 3.54 4.60
C ILE A 57 -17.08 3.39 6.12
N ASP A 58 -18.19 3.21 6.86
CA ASP A 58 -18.17 2.98 8.31
C ASP A 58 -17.34 1.74 8.64
N ALA A 59 -17.59 0.64 7.90
CA ALA A 59 -16.87 -0.61 8.03
C ALA A 59 -15.37 -0.45 7.70
N ALA A 60 -15.03 0.22 6.60
CA ALA A 60 -13.65 0.49 6.23
C ALA A 60 -12.91 1.33 7.29
N CYS A 61 -13.57 2.35 7.85
CA CYS A 61 -13.00 3.17 8.94
C CYS A 61 -12.77 2.35 10.22
N ALA A 62 -13.69 1.45 10.59
CA ALA A 62 -13.50 0.57 11.73
C ALA A 62 -12.38 -0.44 11.53
N MET A 63 -12.26 -1.01 10.32
CA MET A 63 -11.15 -1.89 9.94
C MET A 63 -9.82 -1.16 9.98
N LEU A 64 -9.76 0.09 9.48
CA LEU A 64 -8.58 0.94 9.55
C LEU A 64 -8.17 1.22 10.99
N ALA A 65 -9.12 1.59 11.85
CA ALA A 65 -8.87 1.82 13.28
C ALA A 65 -8.35 0.55 13.97
N ALA A 66 -8.99 -0.60 13.72
CA ALA A 66 -8.61 -1.88 14.30
C ALA A 66 -7.20 -2.31 13.87
N THR A 67 -6.89 -2.26 12.57
CA THR A 67 -5.57 -2.63 12.05
C THR A 67 -4.47 -1.66 12.51
N ALA A 68 -4.73 -0.35 12.58
CA ALA A 68 -3.79 0.63 13.14
C ALA A 68 -3.54 0.43 14.65
N THR A 69 -4.40 -0.31 15.35
CA THR A 69 -4.28 -0.60 16.78
C THR A 69 -3.52 -1.90 17.04
N MET A 70 -3.70 -2.93 16.19
CA MET A 70 -3.27 -4.29 16.52
C MET A 70 -2.20 -4.86 15.59
N TYR A 71 -1.96 -4.27 14.42
CA TYR A 71 -1.05 -4.83 13.43
C TYR A 71 0.33 -4.18 13.47
N ASP A 72 1.41 -4.99 13.48
CA ASP A 72 2.81 -4.54 13.59
C ASP A 72 3.32 -3.69 12.41
N VAL A 73 2.61 -3.69 11.30
CA VAL A 73 2.95 -2.90 10.10
C VAL A 73 2.27 -1.53 10.04
N LEU A 74 1.49 -1.17 11.05
CA LEU A 74 0.71 0.06 11.11
C LEU A 74 0.82 0.76 12.46
N SER A 75 0.46 2.04 12.49
CA SER A 75 0.11 2.77 13.72
C SER A 75 -0.86 3.91 13.42
N TRP A 76 -1.40 4.50 14.48
CA TRP A 76 -2.27 5.68 14.37
C TRP A 76 -1.55 6.94 13.86
N GLY A 77 -0.24 7.02 13.93
CA GLY A 77 0.55 8.12 13.34
C GLY A 77 0.97 7.86 11.89
N GLY A 78 0.56 6.75 11.30
CA GLY A 78 0.78 6.42 9.89
C GLY A 78 -0.05 7.26 8.92
N GLU A 79 -0.25 6.74 7.73
CA GLU A 79 -0.98 7.39 6.64
C GLU A 79 -2.08 6.52 6.07
N THR A 80 -3.04 7.17 5.38
CA THR A 80 -4.17 6.50 4.73
C THR A 80 -4.37 7.01 3.32
N GLN A 81 -4.34 6.09 2.37
CA GLN A 81 -4.60 6.29 0.95
C GLN A 81 -5.81 5.44 0.57
N ALA A 82 -6.84 6.09 0.00
CA ALA A 82 -8.05 5.35 -0.36
C ALA A 82 -8.61 5.78 -1.71
N LEU A 83 -9.27 4.84 -2.37
CA LEU A 83 -10.22 5.08 -3.45
C LEU A 83 -11.62 4.70 -2.97
N ILE A 84 -12.58 5.59 -3.20
CA ILE A 84 -13.98 5.40 -2.82
C ILE A 84 -14.85 5.57 -4.06
N TYR A 85 -15.59 4.53 -4.46
CA TYR A 85 -16.67 4.70 -5.43
C TYR A 85 -17.92 5.18 -4.71
N ASN A 86 -18.41 6.33 -5.14
CA ASN A 86 -19.65 6.93 -4.62
C ASN A 86 -20.82 6.59 -5.55
N PRO A 87 -21.75 5.73 -5.13
CA PRO A 87 -22.87 5.29 -5.99
C PRO A 87 -23.84 6.42 -6.35
N LYS A 88 -23.91 7.48 -5.54
CA LYS A 88 -24.79 8.63 -5.78
C LYS A 88 -24.29 9.51 -6.91
N THR A 89 -22.98 9.70 -7.02
CA THR A 89 -22.34 10.52 -8.06
C THR A 89 -21.77 9.69 -9.20
N LYS A 90 -21.64 8.37 -9.01
CA LYS A 90 -20.99 7.42 -9.93
C LYS A 90 -19.53 7.80 -10.23
N LYS A 91 -18.86 8.41 -9.27
CA LYS A 91 -17.46 8.82 -9.37
C LYS A 91 -16.58 8.06 -8.39
N VAL A 92 -15.34 7.84 -8.77
CA VAL A 92 -14.28 7.42 -7.88
C VAL A 92 -13.63 8.67 -7.28
N ILE A 93 -13.41 8.65 -5.98
CA ILE A 93 -12.83 9.75 -5.20
C ILE A 93 -11.53 9.26 -4.58
N GLY A 94 -10.48 10.04 -4.69
CA GLY A 94 -9.21 9.80 -4.02
C GLY A 94 -9.17 10.44 -2.64
N ILE A 95 -8.61 9.75 -1.67
CA ILE A 95 -8.32 10.25 -0.32
C ILE A 95 -6.80 10.30 -0.16
N ASN A 96 -6.28 11.50 -0.02
CA ASN A 96 -4.87 11.74 0.28
C ASN A 96 -4.74 12.18 1.74
N ALA A 97 -4.46 11.21 2.61
CA ALA A 97 -4.13 11.45 4.00
C ALA A 97 -2.68 11.02 4.30
N LEU A 98 -1.76 11.37 3.40
CA LEU A 98 -0.33 11.25 3.61
C LEU A 98 0.16 12.43 4.44
N GLY A 99 1.06 12.19 5.37
CA GLY A 99 1.71 13.22 6.16
C GLY A 99 2.65 14.10 5.31
N VAL A 100 3.02 15.25 5.85
CA VAL A 100 3.98 16.17 5.24
C VAL A 100 5.26 16.23 6.07
N ALA A 101 6.38 16.55 5.42
CA ALA A 101 7.65 16.81 6.10
C ALA A 101 7.50 18.00 7.07
N PRO A 102 7.97 17.88 8.33
CA PRO A 102 7.93 18.97 9.30
C PRO A 102 8.73 20.19 8.83
N THR A 103 8.40 21.36 9.37
CA THR A 103 9.06 22.65 9.02
C THR A 103 10.59 22.61 9.15
N GLY A 104 11.14 21.85 10.10
CA GLY A 104 12.59 21.68 10.28
C GLY A 104 13.26 20.63 9.38
N ALA A 105 12.51 19.91 8.56
CA ALA A 105 13.03 18.82 7.73
C ALA A 105 13.47 19.33 6.35
N THR A 106 14.74 19.74 6.22
CA THR A 106 15.34 20.22 4.96
C THR A 106 16.51 19.32 4.54
N PRO A 107 16.94 19.33 3.27
CA PRO A 107 18.13 18.60 2.85
C PRO A 107 19.36 18.95 3.67
N GLU A 108 19.58 20.23 3.96
CA GLU A 108 20.72 20.73 4.74
C GLU A 108 20.73 20.15 6.15
N PHE A 109 19.55 20.11 6.81
CA PHE A 109 19.41 19.54 8.16
C PHE A 109 19.90 18.09 8.25
N TYR A 110 19.57 17.26 7.24
CA TYR A 110 20.01 15.86 7.21
C TYR A 110 21.47 15.74 6.83
N LYS A 111 21.94 16.52 5.83
CA LYS A 111 23.36 16.56 5.40
C LYS A 111 24.29 17.01 6.52
N GLU A 112 23.89 17.99 7.36
CA GLU A 112 24.66 18.42 8.54
C GLU A 112 24.80 17.32 9.62
N LYS A 113 23.99 16.25 9.53
CA LYS A 113 24.05 15.08 10.42
C LYS A 113 24.75 13.87 9.75
N ASP A 114 25.45 14.09 8.65
CA ASP A 114 26.08 13.03 7.85
C ASP A 114 25.10 11.93 7.38
N LEU A 115 23.83 12.31 7.12
CA LEU A 115 22.82 11.40 6.61
C LEU A 115 22.68 11.58 5.09
N LYS A 116 22.79 10.47 4.36
CA LYS A 116 22.53 10.42 2.91
C LYS A 116 21.04 10.53 2.60
N TYR A 117 20.19 10.01 3.47
CA TYR A 117 18.72 10.04 3.41
C TYR A 117 18.13 10.30 4.80
N PRO A 118 16.86 10.72 4.92
CA PRO A 118 16.16 10.66 6.20
C PRO A 118 16.21 9.23 6.75
N PRO A 119 16.43 9.03 8.07
CA PRO A 119 16.68 7.69 8.61
C PRO A 119 15.46 6.78 8.49
N GLN A 120 15.69 5.45 8.39
CA GLN A 120 14.62 4.46 8.34
C GLN A 120 13.73 4.45 9.57
N PHE A 121 14.31 4.72 10.74
CA PHE A 121 13.64 4.65 12.03
C PHE A 121 13.98 5.85 12.91
N GLY A 122 13.15 6.06 13.91
CA GLY A 122 13.37 7.11 14.89
C GLY A 122 12.55 8.37 14.62
N PRO A 123 12.69 9.38 15.50
CA PRO A 123 11.83 10.56 15.43
C PRO A 123 12.11 11.47 14.22
N LEU A 124 13.30 11.36 13.60
CA LEU A 124 13.68 12.11 12.39
C LEU A 124 13.14 11.51 11.09
N SER A 125 12.58 10.30 11.14
CA SER A 125 11.90 9.69 9.98
C SER A 125 10.41 10.06 9.89
N ALA A 126 9.90 10.84 10.86
CA ALA A 126 8.49 11.13 10.97
C ALA A 126 8.02 12.24 10.03
N VAL A 127 6.89 11.99 9.38
CA VAL A 127 6.01 13.00 8.78
C VAL A 127 4.78 13.21 9.68
N THR A 128 3.98 14.25 9.43
CA THR A 128 2.75 14.48 10.20
C THR A 128 1.80 13.27 10.13
N PRO A 129 1.08 12.93 11.21
CA PRO A 129 0.19 11.77 11.25
C PRO A 129 -1.00 11.95 10.29
N GLY A 130 -1.26 10.98 9.43
CA GLY A 130 -2.33 11.02 8.44
C GLY A 130 -3.53 10.15 8.77
N THR A 131 -3.32 8.98 9.39
CA THR A 131 -4.38 7.98 9.63
C THR A 131 -5.59 8.54 10.41
N PRO A 132 -5.44 9.29 11.52
CA PRO A 132 -6.58 9.83 12.24
C PRO A 132 -7.42 10.78 11.37
N GLY A 133 -6.74 11.65 10.61
CA GLY A 133 -7.40 12.59 9.70
C GLY A 133 -8.12 11.89 8.56
N GLY A 134 -7.46 10.94 7.91
CA GLY A 134 -8.05 10.16 6.82
C GLY A 134 -9.31 9.43 7.25
N LEU A 135 -9.26 8.74 8.40
CA LEU A 135 -10.41 8.06 9.00
C LEU A 135 -11.56 9.04 9.25
N MET A 136 -11.29 10.13 9.97
CA MET A 136 -12.34 11.07 10.37
C MET A 136 -12.94 11.82 9.18
N VAL A 137 -12.16 12.14 8.15
CA VAL A 137 -12.68 12.77 6.93
C VAL A 137 -13.53 11.79 6.12
N MET A 138 -13.07 10.56 5.87
CA MET A 138 -13.87 9.54 5.20
C MET A 138 -15.20 9.32 5.92
N LEU A 139 -15.17 9.14 7.23
CA LEU A 139 -16.36 8.94 8.06
C LEU A 139 -17.29 10.15 8.00
N ALA A 140 -16.77 11.37 8.18
CA ALA A 140 -17.56 12.60 8.20
C ALA A 140 -18.28 12.86 6.87
N GLU A 141 -17.58 12.65 5.74
CA GLU A 141 -18.09 12.96 4.39
C GLU A 141 -18.99 11.87 3.82
N TYR A 142 -18.69 10.60 4.08
CA TYR A 142 -19.34 9.47 3.37
C TYR A 142 -19.93 8.41 4.29
N GLY A 143 -19.54 8.35 5.56
CA GLY A 143 -20.10 7.43 6.54
C GLY A 143 -21.49 7.82 7.03
N SER A 144 -22.13 6.91 7.73
CA SER A 144 -23.47 7.06 8.33
C SER A 144 -23.46 7.02 9.86
N MET A 145 -22.49 6.32 10.46
CA MET A 145 -22.36 6.12 11.90
C MET A 145 -21.57 7.24 12.60
N SER A 146 -21.65 7.27 13.92
CA SER A 146 -20.82 8.15 14.75
C SER A 146 -19.39 7.65 14.85
N LEU A 147 -18.47 8.55 15.21
CA LEU A 147 -17.09 8.19 15.50
C LEU A 147 -16.98 7.21 16.67
N ALA A 148 -17.85 7.38 17.68
CA ALA A 148 -17.91 6.48 18.84
C ALA A 148 -18.24 5.03 18.45
N GLU A 149 -19.20 4.83 17.54
CA GLU A 149 -19.57 3.50 17.05
C GLU A 149 -18.43 2.87 16.23
N VAL A 150 -17.84 3.63 15.32
CA VAL A 150 -16.78 3.16 14.43
C VAL A 150 -15.47 2.86 15.19
N LEU A 151 -15.12 3.64 16.21
CA LEU A 151 -13.91 3.41 17.01
C LEU A 151 -14.07 2.31 18.08
N LYS A 152 -15.29 1.86 18.36
CA LYS A 152 -15.56 0.90 19.45
C LYS A 152 -14.70 -0.37 19.34
N PRO A 153 -14.59 -1.07 18.20
CA PRO A 153 -13.73 -2.26 18.09
C PRO A 153 -12.25 -1.96 18.42
N SER A 154 -11.74 -0.84 17.94
CA SER A 154 -10.36 -0.41 18.19
C SER A 154 -10.13 -0.07 19.67
N MET A 155 -11.10 0.58 20.34
CA MET A 155 -11.03 0.90 21.76
C MET A 155 -11.05 -0.38 22.62
N GLU A 156 -11.90 -1.35 22.30
CA GLU A 156 -11.92 -2.67 22.94
C GLU A 156 -10.58 -3.40 22.78
N MET A 157 -9.95 -3.32 21.59
CA MET A 157 -8.60 -3.87 21.37
C MET A 157 -7.54 -3.12 22.20
N ALA A 158 -7.60 -1.78 22.28
CA ALA A 158 -6.66 -1.01 23.09
C ALA A 158 -6.82 -1.28 24.60
N GLU A 159 -8.03 -1.61 25.06
CA GLU A 159 -8.29 -2.09 26.43
C GLU A 159 -7.65 -3.46 26.69
N GLY A 160 -7.63 -4.33 25.67
CA GLY A 160 -6.92 -5.61 25.72
C GLY A 160 -7.40 -6.61 24.67
N TYR A 161 -6.45 -7.15 23.91
CA TYR A 161 -6.70 -8.22 22.95
C TYR A 161 -5.61 -9.28 23.00
N PRO A 162 -5.89 -10.54 22.65
CA PRO A 162 -4.86 -11.56 22.53
C PRO A 162 -3.96 -11.22 21.34
N ILE A 163 -2.69 -10.87 21.63
CA ILE A 163 -1.71 -10.51 20.58
C ILE A 163 -1.32 -11.74 19.77
N GLU A 164 -1.29 -11.60 18.44
CA GLU A 164 -0.88 -12.68 17.57
C GLU A 164 0.65 -12.85 17.52
N ALA A 165 1.09 -14.02 17.04
CA ALA A 165 2.49 -14.41 17.04
C ALA A 165 3.38 -13.46 16.20
N GLN A 166 2.88 -12.97 15.07
CA GLN A 166 3.63 -12.06 14.18
C GLN A 166 4.03 -10.80 14.94
N THR A 167 3.07 -10.03 15.45
CA THR A 167 3.32 -8.78 16.19
C THR A 167 4.18 -9.02 17.44
N ALA A 168 3.88 -10.07 18.23
CA ALA A 168 4.65 -10.42 19.42
C ALA A 168 6.13 -10.73 19.08
N ASN A 169 6.38 -11.42 17.98
CA ASN A 169 7.74 -11.76 17.54
C ASN A 169 8.46 -10.57 16.90
N THR A 170 7.75 -9.72 16.18
CA THR A 170 8.32 -8.47 15.64
C THR A 170 8.78 -7.54 16.78
N ILE A 171 7.98 -7.38 17.83
CA ILE A 171 8.38 -6.62 19.02
C ILE A 171 9.66 -7.21 19.65
N GLU A 172 9.73 -8.54 19.85
CA GLU A 172 10.90 -9.18 20.43
C GLU A 172 12.15 -9.04 19.57
N ARG A 173 12.01 -9.18 18.23
CA ARG A 173 13.10 -9.02 17.27
C ARG A 173 13.71 -7.63 17.36
N HIS A 174 12.88 -6.60 17.51
CA HIS A 174 13.29 -5.20 17.54
C HIS A 174 13.46 -4.61 18.95
N LYS A 175 13.41 -5.41 20.01
CA LYS A 175 13.46 -4.93 21.41
C LYS A 175 14.66 -4.05 21.72
N LYS A 176 15.82 -4.31 21.08
CA LYS A 176 17.03 -3.52 21.29
C LYS A 176 16.81 -2.05 20.88
N ARG A 177 16.21 -1.84 19.72
CA ARG A 177 15.87 -0.50 19.20
C ARG A 177 14.71 0.14 19.97
N ILE A 178 13.68 -0.64 20.30
CA ILE A 178 12.52 -0.17 21.09
C ILE A 178 12.97 0.41 22.43
N LYS A 179 14.03 -0.14 23.05
CA LYS A 179 14.59 0.37 24.32
C LYS A 179 15.20 1.78 24.23
N GLU A 180 15.55 2.25 23.05
CA GLU A 180 16.09 3.59 22.82
C GLU A 180 15.03 4.67 23.04
N TRP A 181 13.75 4.32 22.94
CA TRP A 181 12.61 5.24 23.02
C TRP A 181 11.74 4.95 24.26
N PRO A 182 11.70 5.85 25.24
CA PRO A 182 11.11 5.58 26.55
C PRO A 182 9.62 5.23 26.47
N TYR A 183 8.86 5.90 25.60
CA TYR A 183 7.42 5.63 25.47
C TYR A 183 7.16 4.32 24.70
N SER A 184 7.92 4.02 23.67
CA SER A 184 7.82 2.75 22.93
C SER A 184 8.18 1.56 23.81
N LYS A 185 9.24 1.68 24.60
CA LYS A 185 9.63 0.67 25.59
C LYS A 185 8.49 0.37 26.56
N ASN A 186 7.80 1.39 27.06
CA ASN A 186 6.72 1.22 28.04
C ASN A 186 5.47 0.56 27.43
N VAL A 187 5.22 0.74 26.13
CA VAL A 187 4.09 0.12 25.43
C VAL A 187 4.42 -1.32 25.04
N PHE A 188 5.56 -1.56 24.42
CA PHE A 188 5.84 -2.81 23.73
C PHE A 188 6.56 -3.86 24.57
N LEU A 189 7.36 -3.47 25.58
CA LEU A 189 8.15 -4.39 26.39
C LEU A 189 7.47 -4.62 27.73
N VAL A 190 6.48 -5.52 27.74
CA VAL A 190 5.60 -5.79 28.89
C VAL A 190 6.26 -6.66 29.96
N HIS A 191 7.38 -7.35 29.65
CA HIS A 191 8.16 -8.19 30.56
C HIS A 191 9.61 -7.66 30.71
N PRO A 192 9.81 -6.42 31.23
CA PRO A 192 11.11 -5.78 31.28
C PRO A 192 12.11 -6.58 32.13
N GLY A 193 13.28 -6.86 31.57
CA GLY A 193 14.35 -7.61 32.25
C GLY A 193 14.27 -9.13 32.12
N GLU A 194 13.22 -9.67 31.52
CA GLU A 194 13.15 -11.10 31.20
C GLU A 194 13.93 -11.45 29.93
N LYS A 195 14.14 -12.74 29.68
CA LYS A 195 14.77 -13.21 28.43
C LYS A 195 13.97 -12.77 27.19
N ARG A 196 12.65 -12.91 27.25
CA ARG A 196 11.69 -12.34 26.30
C ARG A 196 11.01 -11.14 26.97
N GLU A 197 11.17 -9.94 26.41
CA GLU A 197 10.58 -8.73 26.98
C GLU A 197 9.29 -8.30 26.24
N ALA A 198 9.07 -8.81 25.04
CA ALA A 198 7.81 -8.69 24.31
C ALA A 198 6.72 -9.57 24.91
N PRO A 199 5.43 -9.30 24.68
CA PRO A 199 4.37 -10.20 25.04
C PRO A 199 4.54 -11.57 24.35
N ASN A 200 3.98 -12.62 24.97
CA ASN A 200 3.87 -13.94 24.33
C ASN A 200 2.66 -13.96 23.39
N ALA A 201 2.72 -14.78 22.34
CA ALA A 201 1.56 -14.98 21.47
C ALA A 201 0.35 -15.49 22.27
N GLY A 202 -0.80 -14.85 22.08
CA GLY A 202 -2.03 -15.12 22.83
C GLY A 202 -2.15 -14.38 24.16
N GLU A 203 -1.12 -13.67 24.60
CA GLU A 203 -1.18 -12.83 25.80
C GLU A 203 -2.07 -11.61 25.57
N VAL A 204 -2.82 -11.19 26.60
CA VAL A 204 -3.67 -9.99 26.51
C VAL A 204 -2.79 -8.75 26.52
N PHE A 205 -2.64 -8.16 25.35
CA PHE A 205 -1.86 -6.94 25.15
C PHE A 205 -2.74 -5.71 25.30
N LYS A 206 -2.26 -4.69 26.01
CA LYS A 206 -3.01 -3.47 26.37
C LYS A 206 -2.24 -2.24 25.93
N GLN A 207 -2.98 -1.21 25.48
CA GLN A 207 -2.46 0.09 25.06
C GLN A 207 -3.23 1.23 25.75
N PRO A 208 -3.04 1.44 27.05
CA PRO A 208 -3.87 2.37 27.85
C PRO A 208 -3.76 3.83 27.38
N ASP A 209 -2.59 4.28 26.95
CA ASP A 209 -2.41 5.66 26.45
C ASP A 209 -3.13 5.85 25.11
N LEU A 210 -3.14 4.84 24.24
CA LEU A 210 -3.91 4.86 22.99
C LEU A 210 -5.41 4.89 23.30
N LEU A 211 -5.90 4.02 24.19
CA LEU A 211 -7.30 4.02 24.62
C LEU A 211 -7.73 5.39 25.13
N ALA A 212 -6.90 6.03 25.97
CA ALA A 212 -7.20 7.37 26.47
C ALA A 212 -7.26 8.43 25.34
N THR A 213 -6.43 8.28 24.31
CA THR A 213 -6.44 9.17 23.14
C THR A 213 -7.70 8.97 22.31
N LEU A 214 -8.09 7.72 22.03
CA LEU A 214 -9.33 7.40 21.31
C LEU A 214 -10.56 7.88 22.09
N GLN A 215 -10.58 7.71 23.41
CA GLN A 215 -11.65 8.24 24.26
C GLN A 215 -11.77 9.76 24.16
N LYS A 216 -10.66 10.49 24.11
CA LYS A 216 -10.70 11.95 23.91
C LYS A 216 -11.34 12.35 22.57
N LEU A 217 -11.14 11.57 21.49
CA LEU A 217 -11.80 11.82 20.20
C LEU A 217 -13.32 11.63 20.32
N VAL A 218 -13.76 10.53 20.92
CA VAL A 218 -15.18 10.24 21.18
C VAL A 218 -15.81 11.32 22.10
N ASP A 219 -15.09 11.78 23.12
CA ASP A 219 -15.57 12.85 24.01
C ASP A 219 -15.75 14.18 23.27
N ALA A 220 -14.88 14.50 22.29
CA ALA A 220 -15.00 15.71 21.49
C ALA A 220 -16.24 15.66 20.57
N GLU A 221 -16.48 14.54 19.91
CA GLU A 221 -17.70 14.30 19.13
C GLU A 221 -18.94 14.43 20.02
N THR A 222 -18.99 13.69 21.12
CA THR A 222 -20.12 13.69 22.06
C THR A 222 -20.44 15.09 22.58
N LYS A 223 -19.40 15.86 22.96
CA LYS A 223 -19.55 17.25 23.41
C LYS A 223 -20.11 18.16 22.32
N ALA A 224 -19.69 17.94 21.06
CA ALA A 224 -20.16 18.73 19.92
C ALA A 224 -21.64 18.40 19.59
N LEU A 225 -22.02 17.12 19.62
CA LEU A 225 -23.42 16.68 19.46
C LEU A 225 -24.34 17.26 20.56
N LYS A 226 -23.90 17.23 21.83
CA LYS A 226 -24.64 17.86 22.95
C LYS A 226 -24.83 19.37 22.78
N LYS A 227 -23.97 20.03 21.99
CA LYS A 227 -24.10 21.45 21.61
C LYS A 227 -24.93 21.67 20.35
N GLY A 228 -25.60 20.64 19.83
CA GLY A 228 -26.47 20.72 18.65
C GLY A 228 -25.73 20.74 17.31
N LYS A 229 -24.44 20.39 17.25
CA LYS A 229 -23.74 20.25 15.97
C LYS A 229 -24.25 19.00 15.23
N SER A 230 -24.23 19.07 13.88
CA SER A 230 -24.50 17.89 13.05
C SER A 230 -23.43 16.79 13.26
N ARG A 231 -23.75 15.53 12.94
CA ARG A 231 -22.80 14.40 12.97
C ARG A 231 -21.47 14.77 12.30
N LYS A 232 -21.50 15.23 11.06
CA LYS A 232 -20.32 15.68 10.31
C LYS A 232 -19.49 16.69 11.10
N ASN A 233 -20.11 17.75 11.59
CA ASN A 233 -19.39 18.79 12.35
C ASN A 233 -18.91 18.32 13.73
N ALA A 234 -19.53 17.30 14.30
CA ALA A 234 -19.10 16.68 15.54
C ALA A 234 -17.85 15.81 15.34
N ILE A 235 -17.75 15.07 14.23
CA ILE A 235 -16.55 14.34 13.85
C ILE A 235 -15.39 15.31 13.57
N TYR A 236 -15.64 16.42 12.89
CA TYR A 236 -14.61 17.46 12.70
C TYR A 236 -14.17 18.12 14.02
N ALA A 237 -15.00 18.14 15.05
CA ALA A 237 -14.55 18.59 16.38
C ALA A 237 -13.55 17.60 17.01
N ALA A 238 -13.66 16.32 16.74
CA ALA A 238 -12.65 15.33 17.12
C ALA A 238 -11.36 15.49 16.29
N TYR A 239 -11.47 15.74 14.98
CA TYR A 239 -10.35 16.07 14.10
C TYR A 239 -9.55 17.28 14.64
N ASP A 240 -10.23 18.38 14.96
CA ASP A 240 -9.58 19.57 15.53
C ASP A 240 -8.93 19.29 16.88
N ARG A 241 -9.52 18.41 17.71
CA ARG A 241 -8.91 18.01 18.98
C ARG A 241 -7.61 17.24 18.78
N PHE A 242 -7.54 16.40 17.73
CA PHE A 242 -6.32 15.66 17.40
C PHE A 242 -5.23 16.60 16.88
N TYR A 243 -5.52 17.46 15.90
CA TYR A 243 -4.50 18.25 15.20
C TYR A 243 -4.22 19.63 15.82
N LYS A 244 -5.12 20.18 16.65
CA LYS A 244 -5.01 21.53 17.23
C LYS A 244 -5.25 21.57 18.74
N GLY A 245 -5.72 20.47 19.33
CA GLY A 245 -6.11 20.41 20.73
C GLY A 245 -5.05 19.88 21.67
N ASP A 246 -5.52 19.29 22.77
CA ASP A 246 -4.67 18.72 23.81
C ASP A 246 -3.91 17.46 23.34
N ILE A 247 -4.47 16.70 22.38
CA ILE A 247 -3.79 15.55 21.79
C ILE A 247 -2.57 16.04 21.00
N ALA A 248 -2.73 17.08 20.14
CA ALA A 248 -1.62 17.67 19.39
C ALA A 248 -0.48 18.15 20.32
N LYS A 249 -0.83 18.83 21.40
CA LYS A 249 0.15 19.34 22.37
C LYS A 249 1.00 18.23 22.97
N GLU A 250 0.38 17.14 23.38
CA GLU A 250 1.09 15.98 23.93
C GLU A 250 1.90 15.24 22.86
N PHE A 251 1.34 15.09 21.66
CA PHE A 251 2.02 14.49 20.52
C PHE A 251 3.30 15.25 20.17
N VAL A 252 3.23 16.56 20.01
CA VAL A 252 4.38 17.43 19.72
C VAL A 252 5.40 17.38 20.86
N ARG A 253 4.95 17.53 22.12
CA ARG A 253 5.84 17.44 23.28
C ARG A 253 6.62 16.13 23.30
N GLY A 254 5.91 15.01 23.17
CA GLY A 254 6.53 13.69 23.24
C GLY A 254 7.41 13.36 22.02
N THR A 255 7.13 13.94 20.86
CA THR A 255 7.95 13.80 19.65
C THR A 255 9.24 14.62 19.79
N GLN A 256 9.14 15.90 20.20
CA GLN A 256 10.30 16.79 20.33
C GLN A 256 11.24 16.39 21.48
N GLU A 257 10.69 15.90 22.61
CA GLU A 257 11.47 15.36 23.72
C GLU A 257 12.40 14.20 23.29
N GLN A 258 11.99 13.45 22.27
CA GLN A 258 12.76 12.36 21.68
C GLN A 258 13.60 12.78 20.46
N GLY A 259 13.69 14.10 20.16
CA GLY A 259 14.51 14.66 19.09
C GLY A 259 13.80 14.78 17.72
N GLY A 260 12.46 14.65 17.67
CA GLY A 260 11.69 14.82 16.44
C GLY A 260 11.42 16.28 16.10
N LEU A 261 11.03 16.54 14.86
CA LEU A 261 10.91 17.87 14.27
C LEU A 261 9.47 18.42 14.24
N ILE A 262 8.45 17.57 14.41
CA ILE A 262 7.04 17.96 14.26
C ILE A 262 6.68 19.05 15.27
N THR A 263 6.04 20.12 14.78
CA THR A 263 5.57 21.27 15.55
C THR A 263 4.04 21.33 15.62
N MET A 264 3.52 22.22 16.47
CA MET A 264 2.07 22.50 16.52
C MET A 264 1.55 23.09 15.21
N ASP A 265 2.36 23.91 14.52
CA ASP A 265 1.98 24.53 13.26
C ASP A 265 1.96 23.49 12.13
N ASP A 266 2.89 22.51 12.12
CA ASP A 266 2.86 21.41 11.17
C ASP A 266 1.56 20.60 11.28
N LEU A 267 1.13 20.30 12.51
CA LEU A 267 -0.14 19.59 12.74
C LEU A 267 -1.35 20.45 12.39
N ALA A 268 -1.37 21.72 12.79
CA ALA A 268 -2.53 22.60 12.59
C ALA A 268 -2.77 22.96 11.12
N ASN A 269 -1.73 23.01 10.31
CA ASN A 269 -1.78 23.35 8.89
C ASN A 269 -1.99 22.12 7.99
N TRP A 270 -1.71 20.91 8.48
CA TRP A 270 -1.93 19.68 7.72
C TRP A 270 -3.43 19.39 7.51
N GLN A 271 -3.77 18.88 6.34
CA GLN A 271 -5.15 18.48 6.02
C GLN A 271 -5.18 17.30 5.04
N VAL A 272 -6.28 16.57 5.10
CA VAL A 272 -6.63 15.54 4.10
C VAL A 272 -7.09 16.20 2.80
N TYR A 273 -6.62 15.72 1.65
CA TYR A 273 -7.16 16.12 0.36
C TYR A 273 -8.15 15.08 -0.17
N LEU A 274 -9.29 15.58 -0.66
CA LEU A 274 -10.21 14.84 -1.51
C LEU A 274 -9.84 15.18 -2.94
N GLU A 275 -9.39 14.19 -3.71
CA GLU A 275 -8.82 14.43 -5.03
C GLU A 275 -9.51 13.59 -6.12
N GLU A 276 -9.43 14.04 -7.36
CA GLU A 276 -9.82 13.26 -8.51
C GLU A 276 -8.69 12.26 -8.82
N PRO A 277 -8.97 10.95 -8.80
CA PRO A 277 -7.94 9.96 -9.10
C PRO A 277 -7.60 9.97 -10.59
N VAL A 278 -6.40 9.49 -10.92
CA VAL A 278 -5.99 9.28 -12.31
C VAL A 278 -6.47 7.93 -12.82
N SER A 279 -6.64 7.79 -14.14
CA SER A 279 -7.12 6.54 -14.74
C SER A 279 -6.55 6.30 -16.13
N THR A 280 -6.60 5.04 -16.56
CA THR A 280 -6.44 4.65 -17.95
C THR A 280 -7.50 3.62 -18.33
N ASN A 281 -7.84 3.55 -19.62
CA ASN A 281 -8.69 2.49 -20.15
C ASN A 281 -7.81 1.35 -20.68
N TYR A 282 -8.08 0.13 -20.21
CA TYR A 282 -7.48 -1.10 -20.70
C TYR A 282 -8.56 -2.03 -21.24
N LYS A 283 -8.65 -2.19 -22.55
CA LYS A 283 -9.61 -3.08 -23.24
C LYS A 283 -11.07 -2.89 -22.76
N GLY A 284 -11.49 -1.63 -22.57
CA GLY A 284 -12.87 -1.27 -22.15
C GLY A 284 -13.10 -1.28 -20.64
N ILE A 285 -12.07 -1.42 -19.84
CA ILE A 285 -12.09 -1.31 -18.37
C ILE A 285 -11.32 -0.06 -17.96
N ASP A 286 -11.96 0.84 -17.22
CA ASP A 286 -11.33 2.04 -16.68
C ASP A 286 -10.68 1.71 -15.34
N VAL A 287 -9.35 1.74 -15.26
CA VAL A 287 -8.56 1.43 -14.07
C VAL A 287 -8.14 2.74 -13.40
N TYR A 288 -8.49 2.90 -12.13
CA TYR A 288 -8.25 4.10 -11.32
C TYR A 288 -7.15 3.86 -10.30
N LYS A 289 -6.29 4.85 -10.16
CA LYS A 289 -5.23 4.95 -9.15
C LYS A 289 -5.18 6.36 -8.58
N LEU A 290 -4.60 6.54 -7.40
CA LEU A 290 -4.21 7.87 -6.92
C LEU A 290 -3.08 8.43 -7.79
N THR A 291 -2.81 9.74 -7.71
CA THR A 291 -1.81 10.41 -8.55
C THR A 291 -0.37 10.19 -8.05
N THR A 292 0.59 10.96 -8.53
CA THR A 292 2.05 10.76 -8.44
C THR A 292 2.67 10.84 -7.04
N TRP A 293 1.95 11.32 -6.05
CA TRP A 293 2.40 11.23 -4.64
C TRP A 293 2.42 9.78 -4.12
N VAL A 294 1.82 8.85 -4.87
CA VAL A 294 1.98 7.41 -4.70
C VAL A 294 2.48 6.79 -6.01
N GLN A 295 2.92 5.54 -5.97
CA GLN A 295 3.42 4.89 -7.18
C GLN A 295 2.33 4.35 -8.13
N GLY A 296 1.04 4.45 -7.77
CA GLY A 296 -0.07 3.88 -8.54
C GLY A 296 -0.07 4.12 -10.05
N PRO A 297 0.29 5.32 -10.55
CA PRO A 297 0.34 5.54 -12.00
C PRO A 297 1.33 4.65 -12.76
N VAL A 298 2.32 3.99 -12.11
CA VAL A 298 3.18 2.97 -12.73
C VAL A 298 2.36 1.85 -13.36
N MET A 299 1.35 1.33 -12.63
CA MET A 299 0.47 0.29 -13.16
C MET A 299 -0.30 0.79 -14.39
N LEU A 300 -0.76 2.05 -14.39
CA LEU A 300 -1.50 2.63 -15.51
C LEU A 300 -0.59 2.82 -16.74
N GLN A 301 0.66 3.26 -16.54
CA GLN A 301 1.65 3.36 -17.60
C GLN A 301 1.98 1.97 -18.18
N ALA A 302 2.23 0.98 -17.32
CA ALA A 302 2.50 -0.38 -17.75
C ALA A 302 1.31 -0.97 -18.54
N LEU A 303 0.06 -0.78 -18.07
CA LEU A 303 -1.14 -1.20 -18.81
C LEU A 303 -1.23 -0.53 -20.19
N ASN A 304 -0.89 0.77 -20.29
CA ASN A 304 -0.88 1.48 -21.57
C ASN A 304 0.14 0.90 -22.56
N MET A 305 1.28 0.41 -22.09
CA MET A 305 2.29 -0.27 -22.93
C MET A 305 1.88 -1.69 -23.26
N ILE A 306 1.43 -2.45 -22.27
CA ILE A 306 1.05 -3.87 -22.39
C ILE A 306 -0.14 -4.07 -23.33
N GLU A 307 -1.08 -3.12 -23.42
CA GLU A 307 -2.25 -3.21 -24.31
C GLU A 307 -1.87 -3.40 -25.80
N MET A 308 -0.63 -3.06 -26.18
CA MET A 308 -0.12 -3.21 -27.55
C MET A 308 0.34 -4.65 -27.87
N PHE A 309 0.30 -5.56 -26.89
CA PHE A 309 0.75 -6.94 -27.04
C PHE A 309 -0.41 -7.94 -26.88
N ASP A 310 -0.32 -9.06 -27.56
CA ASP A 310 -1.21 -10.20 -27.36
C ASP A 310 -0.63 -11.13 -26.28
N LEU A 311 -0.91 -10.80 -25.01
CA LEU A 311 -0.40 -11.57 -23.88
C LEU A 311 -0.92 -13.02 -23.86
N LYS A 312 -2.17 -13.22 -24.31
CA LYS A 312 -2.79 -14.55 -24.35
C LYS A 312 -2.05 -15.47 -25.32
N ALA A 313 -1.64 -14.95 -26.49
CA ALA A 313 -0.83 -15.68 -27.47
C ALA A 313 0.60 -15.98 -27.00
N MET A 314 1.15 -15.19 -26.06
CA MET A 314 2.46 -15.47 -25.46
C MET A 314 2.41 -16.68 -24.51
N GLY A 315 1.25 -16.98 -23.95
CA GLY A 315 1.05 -18.03 -22.94
C GLY A 315 1.34 -17.57 -21.52
N TYR A 316 0.46 -17.94 -20.59
CA TYR A 316 0.57 -17.58 -19.17
C TYR A 316 1.91 -18.04 -18.59
N ASN A 317 2.61 -17.11 -17.95
CA ASN A 317 3.92 -17.33 -17.30
C ASN A 317 5.00 -17.98 -18.20
N SER A 318 4.92 -17.82 -19.54
CA SER A 318 6.05 -18.09 -20.43
C SER A 318 7.17 -17.07 -20.23
N ALA A 319 8.41 -17.39 -20.62
CA ALA A 319 9.52 -16.44 -20.53
C ALA A 319 9.24 -15.16 -21.33
N ARG A 320 8.61 -15.27 -22.50
CA ARG A 320 8.21 -14.13 -23.32
C ARG A 320 7.16 -13.25 -22.64
N TYR A 321 6.14 -13.85 -22.00
CA TYR A 321 5.16 -13.12 -21.20
C TYR A 321 5.84 -12.37 -20.04
N MET A 322 6.63 -13.09 -19.24
CA MET A 322 7.33 -12.51 -18.09
C MET A 322 8.25 -11.36 -18.52
N HIS A 323 9.01 -11.55 -19.59
CA HIS A 323 9.88 -10.52 -20.14
C HIS A 323 9.09 -9.28 -20.59
N THR A 324 7.99 -9.45 -21.32
CA THR A 324 7.16 -8.32 -21.77
C THR A 324 6.58 -7.52 -20.61
N VAL A 325 6.03 -8.21 -19.59
CA VAL A 325 5.48 -7.57 -18.39
C VAL A 325 6.58 -6.86 -17.59
N TYR A 326 7.74 -7.53 -17.43
CA TYR A 326 8.89 -6.97 -16.73
C TYR A 326 9.40 -5.70 -17.41
N GLN A 327 9.60 -5.70 -18.74
CA GLN A 327 10.08 -4.53 -19.47
C GLN A 327 9.08 -3.37 -19.39
N ALA A 328 7.79 -3.62 -19.53
CA ALA A 328 6.77 -2.56 -19.36
C ALA A 328 6.80 -1.95 -17.95
N MET A 329 6.96 -2.78 -16.92
CA MET A 329 7.12 -2.29 -15.55
C MET A 329 8.40 -1.47 -15.38
N ASN A 330 9.54 -1.94 -15.92
CA ASN A 330 10.81 -1.23 -15.82
C ASN A 330 10.76 0.18 -16.41
N HIS A 331 10.18 0.33 -17.62
CA HIS A 331 10.00 1.64 -18.23
C HIS A 331 9.11 2.57 -17.38
N ALA A 332 8.03 2.03 -16.79
CA ALA A 332 7.14 2.79 -15.93
C ALA A 332 7.80 3.16 -14.59
N PHE A 333 8.60 2.25 -14.02
CA PHE A 333 9.35 2.52 -12.78
C PHE A 333 10.52 3.49 -12.98
N ALA A 334 11.20 3.46 -14.13
CA ALA A 334 12.20 4.47 -14.47
C ALA A 334 11.59 5.88 -14.50
N ASP A 335 10.39 6.01 -15.10
CA ASP A 335 9.65 7.27 -15.06
C ASP A 335 9.23 7.65 -13.63
N ARG A 336 8.81 6.68 -12.78
CA ARG A 336 8.49 6.92 -11.37
C ARG A 336 9.69 7.49 -10.62
N ASP A 337 10.85 6.90 -10.82
CA ASP A 337 12.06 7.25 -10.08
C ASP A 337 12.52 8.67 -10.37
N PHE A 338 12.17 9.23 -11.53
CA PHE A 338 12.48 10.60 -11.89
C PHE A 338 11.33 11.60 -11.65
N TYR A 339 10.06 11.25 -11.99
CA TYR A 339 8.96 12.22 -12.08
C TYR A 339 7.97 12.21 -10.93
N TYR A 340 7.97 11.18 -10.04
CA TYR A 340 6.92 11.09 -9.02
C TYR A 340 7.32 11.79 -7.73
N GLY A 341 6.40 12.61 -7.22
CA GLY A 341 6.52 13.38 -6.00
C GLY A 341 5.16 13.92 -5.55
N ASP A 342 5.15 15.05 -4.87
CA ASP A 342 3.94 15.71 -4.37
C ASP A 342 3.36 16.66 -5.43
N PRO A 343 2.24 16.32 -6.11
CA PRO A 343 1.66 17.15 -7.17
C PRO A 343 1.10 18.49 -6.68
N TYR A 344 1.05 18.68 -5.38
CA TYR A 344 0.63 19.94 -4.74
C TYR A 344 1.83 20.82 -4.38
N TYR A 345 3.05 20.37 -4.66
CA TYR A 345 4.30 21.09 -4.42
C TYR A 345 5.02 21.34 -5.76
N PRO A 346 5.27 22.61 -6.15
CA PRO A 346 5.82 22.91 -7.47
C PRO A 346 7.27 22.38 -7.66
N PRO A 347 7.65 22.01 -8.89
CA PRO A 347 6.83 22.02 -10.11
C PRO A 347 5.84 20.85 -10.18
N GLU A 348 4.69 21.05 -10.88
CA GLU A 348 3.68 20.01 -11.11
C GLU A 348 4.25 18.90 -12.00
N GLU A 349 4.00 17.65 -11.63
CA GLU A 349 4.44 16.47 -12.38
C GLU A 349 3.71 16.32 -13.73
N PRO A 350 4.37 15.75 -14.75
CA PRO A 350 3.81 15.62 -16.09
C PRO A 350 2.80 14.46 -16.24
N VAL A 351 1.82 14.36 -15.33
CA VAL A 351 0.88 13.23 -15.24
C VAL A 351 0.15 12.96 -16.57
N LYS A 352 -0.29 14.03 -17.27
CA LYS A 352 -0.98 13.90 -18.56
C LYS A 352 -0.09 13.29 -19.64
N GLY A 353 1.19 13.64 -19.63
CA GLY A 353 2.19 13.09 -20.54
C GLY A 353 2.47 11.62 -20.22
N LEU A 354 2.75 11.32 -18.94
CA LEU A 354 3.04 9.97 -18.43
C LEU A 354 1.91 8.97 -18.76
N LEU A 355 0.65 9.36 -18.64
CA LEU A 355 -0.51 8.51 -18.90
C LEU A 355 -0.99 8.56 -20.37
N SER A 356 -0.31 9.28 -21.24
CA SER A 356 -0.65 9.36 -22.65
C SER A 356 -0.38 8.04 -23.37
N LYS A 357 -1.38 7.54 -24.12
CA LYS A 357 -1.20 6.37 -25.01
C LYS A 357 -0.11 6.59 -26.08
N LYS A 358 0.11 7.85 -26.48
CA LYS A 358 1.20 8.20 -27.42
C LYS A 358 2.57 8.07 -26.77
N TYR A 359 2.69 8.47 -25.51
CA TYR A 359 3.90 8.27 -24.73
C TYR A 359 4.19 6.78 -24.53
N ALA A 360 3.19 6.01 -24.13
CA ALA A 360 3.32 4.55 -24.00
C ALA A 360 3.80 3.91 -25.31
N ALA A 361 3.28 4.34 -26.46
CA ALA A 361 3.72 3.85 -27.77
C ALA A 361 5.18 4.23 -28.11
N ALA A 362 5.67 5.37 -27.59
CA ALA A 362 7.07 5.73 -27.72
C ALA A 362 7.94 4.83 -26.82
N ARG A 363 7.54 4.63 -25.55
CA ARG A 363 8.27 3.77 -24.61
C ARG A 363 8.35 2.31 -25.08
N VAL A 364 7.27 1.77 -25.70
CA VAL A 364 7.29 0.41 -26.29
C VAL A 364 8.34 0.27 -27.40
N LYS A 365 8.61 1.33 -28.18
CA LYS A 365 9.66 1.29 -29.21
C LYS A 365 11.08 1.26 -28.63
N GLU A 366 11.24 1.74 -27.41
CA GLU A 366 12.51 1.72 -26.69
C GLU A 366 12.73 0.38 -25.96
N MET A 367 11.67 -0.41 -25.73
CA MET A 367 11.76 -1.72 -25.08
C MET A 367 12.64 -2.68 -25.88
N ASN A 368 13.56 -3.33 -25.20
CA ASN A 368 14.26 -4.47 -25.76
C ASN A 368 13.36 -5.71 -25.68
N HIS A 369 13.05 -6.33 -26.80
CA HIS A 369 12.13 -7.48 -26.87
C HIS A 369 12.84 -8.84 -26.78
N GLU A 370 14.17 -8.86 -26.79
CA GLU A 370 14.98 -10.09 -26.87
C GLU A 370 15.72 -10.35 -25.54
N VAL A 371 16.22 -9.31 -24.88
CA VAL A 371 17.02 -9.43 -23.66
C VAL A 371 16.64 -8.34 -22.65
N ASN A 372 16.91 -8.60 -21.38
CA ASN A 372 16.73 -7.58 -20.34
C ASN A 372 17.60 -6.36 -20.60
N ASP A 373 17.03 -5.19 -20.40
CA ASP A 373 17.75 -3.92 -20.34
C ASP A 373 17.89 -3.50 -18.87
N PRO A 374 19.06 -3.61 -18.26
CA PRO A 374 19.28 -3.21 -16.87
C PRO A 374 19.38 -1.69 -16.67
N ASP A 375 19.56 -0.92 -17.76
CA ASP A 375 19.84 0.51 -17.73
C ASP A 375 18.70 1.36 -18.32
N VAL A 376 17.46 0.88 -18.17
CA VAL A 376 16.28 1.62 -18.62
C VAL A 376 16.22 2.99 -17.96
N LYS A 377 16.28 4.04 -18.78
CA LYS A 377 16.20 5.44 -18.33
C LYS A 377 14.77 5.99 -18.40
N PRO A 378 14.44 7.03 -17.62
CA PRO A 378 13.16 7.74 -17.76
C PRO A 378 13.05 8.36 -19.15
N GLY A 379 11.82 8.40 -19.66
CA GLY A 379 11.53 9.10 -20.93
C GLY A 379 11.19 10.59 -20.69
N ASP A 380 10.84 11.30 -21.76
CA ASP A 380 10.39 12.69 -21.65
C ASP A 380 8.88 12.81 -21.97
N PRO A 381 8.00 12.75 -20.95
CA PRO A 381 6.55 12.84 -21.14
C PRO A 381 6.06 14.24 -21.58
N TYR A 382 6.88 15.29 -21.38
CA TYR A 382 6.53 16.64 -21.80
C TYR A 382 6.40 16.77 -23.32
N LYS A 383 7.03 15.89 -24.10
CA LYS A 383 6.83 15.81 -25.58
C LYS A 383 5.40 15.41 -25.97
N PHE A 384 4.59 14.93 -25.02
CA PHE A 384 3.24 14.40 -25.24
C PHE A 384 2.15 15.21 -24.52
N MET A 385 2.49 16.35 -23.97
CA MET A 385 1.59 17.29 -23.30
C MET A 385 2.01 18.73 -23.56
N ALA A 386 1.20 19.69 -23.13
CA ALA A 386 1.59 21.11 -23.13
C ALA A 386 2.56 21.38 -21.94
N GLY A 387 3.55 22.23 -22.20
CA GLY A 387 4.56 22.61 -21.20
C GLY A 387 5.98 22.27 -21.64
N LYS A 388 6.94 22.61 -20.80
CA LYS A 388 8.36 22.29 -20.98
C LYS A 388 8.84 21.53 -19.76
N ASN A 389 9.70 20.56 -19.97
CA ASN A 389 10.35 19.84 -18.88
C ASN A 389 11.28 20.82 -18.12
N PRO A 390 11.01 21.12 -16.83
CA PRO A 390 11.85 22.03 -16.06
C PRO A 390 13.22 21.42 -15.73
N TYR A 391 13.36 20.09 -15.84
CA TYR A 391 14.55 19.33 -15.52
C TYR A 391 15.12 18.59 -16.75
N ILE A 392 15.01 19.18 -17.94
CA ILE A 392 15.45 18.53 -19.19
C ILE A 392 16.95 18.22 -19.18
N ASP A 393 17.77 19.15 -18.68
CA ASP A 393 19.22 18.99 -18.62
C ASP A 393 19.60 17.85 -17.66
N LEU A 394 18.90 17.74 -16.53
CA LEU A 394 19.08 16.65 -15.57
C LEU A 394 18.62 15.31 -16.12
N LEU A 395 17.52 15.29 -16.87
CA LEU A 395 17.02 14.08 -17.53
C LEU A 395 18.05 13.51 -18.53
N GLU A 396 18.74 14.38 -19.27
CA GLU A 396 19.76 13.96 -20.25
C GLU A 396 20.98 13.31 -19.61
N THR A 397 21.34 13.72 -18.40
CA THR A 397 22.50 13.20 -17.64
C THR A 397 22.13 12.24 -16.52
N TRP A 398 20.84 11.94 -16.35
CA TRP A 398 20.37 11.11 -15.22
C TRP A 398 20.96 9.71 -15.23
N GLY A 399 21.57 9.31 -14.10
CA GLY A 399 22.23 8.02 -13.90
C GLY A 399 23.68 7.94 -14.41
N GLU A 400 24.29 9.01 -14.93
CA GLU A 400 25.69 8.98 -15.41
C GLU A 400 26.72 8.99 -14.27
N GLU A 401 26.37 9.47 -13.08
CA GLU A 401 27.30 9.54 -11.94
C GLU A 401 27.41 8.23 -11.14
N GLU A 402 26.50 7.27 -11.36
CA GLU A 402 26.47 6.03 -10.59
C GLU A 402 27.54 5.00 -10.96
N GLU A 403 28.20 5.12 -12.11
CA GLU A 403 29.27 4.19 -12.54
C GLU A 403 30.52 4.22 -11.64
N LYS A 404 30.61 5.09 -10.63
CA LYS A 404 31.80 5.27 -9.78
C LYS A 404 31.76 4.65 -8.39
N GLU A 405 30.65 4.11 -7.92
CA GLU A 405 30.54 3.51 -6.59
C GLU A 405 30.28 1.99 -6.56
N GLU A 406 30.67 1.24 -7.58
CA GLU A 406 30.71 -0.23 -7.52
C GLU A 406 31.94 -0.75 -6.74
N THR A 407 32.23 -0.25 -5.56
CA THR A 407 33.17 -0.89 -4.66
C THR A 407 32.73 -0.83 -3.22
N SER A 408 31.74 -1.57 -2.87
CA SER A 408 31.66 -2.08 -1.50
C SER A 408 31.30 -3.56 -1.54
N ASP A 409 32.17 -4.38 -0.98
CA ASP A 409 32.02 -5.79 -0.68
C ASP A 409 30.88 -6.09 0.33
N ALA A 410 29.81 -5.37 0.28
CA ALA A 410 28.59 -5.69 0.98
C ALA A 410 27.62 -6.34 -0.03
N LEU A 411 27.80 -7.64 -0.25
CA LEU A 411 26.73 -8.51 -0.66
C LEU A 411 25.62 -8.36 0.39
N TYR A 412 24.75 -7.34 0.21
CA TYR A 412 23.43 -7.41 0.79
C TYR A 412 22.81 -8.67 0.23
N GLY A 413 22.45 -9.59 1.11
CA GLY A 413 21.76 -10.78 0.66
C GLY A 413 20.48 -10.33 -0.04
N PHE A 414 20.13 -10.96 -1.15
CA PHE A 414 18.88 -10.72 -1.88
C PHE A 414 17.66 -10.71 -0.93
N GLU A 415 17.71 -11.48 0.15
CA GLU A 415 16.72 -11.52 1.22
C GLU A 415 16.60 -10.17 1.98
N GLU A 416 17.68 -9.42 2.18
CA GLU A 416 17.63 -8.11 2.83
C GLU A 416 16.99 -7.07 1.92
N LEU A 417 17.34 -7.06 0.62
CA LEU A 417 16.73 -6.19 -0.38
C LEU A 417 15.23 -6.48 -0.53
N GLU A 418 14.85 -7.76 -0.61
CA GLU A 418 13.45 -8.18 -0.67
C GLU A 418 12.67 -7.72 0.57
N ASN A 419 13.24 -7.85 1.77
CA ASN A 419 12.63 -7.39 3.00
C ASN A 419 12.41 -5.86 3.01
N GLU A 420 13.32 -5.07 2.46
CA GLU A 420 13.14 -3.62 2.30
C GLU A 420 11.95 -3.30 1.38
N PHE A 421 11.82 -3.99 0.25
CA PHE A 421 10.71 -3.80 -0.69
C PHE A 421 9.34 -4.19 -0.11
N PHE A 422 9.29 -5.11 0.86
CA PHE A 422 8.05 -5.58 1.50
C PHE A 422 7.69 -4.86 2.80
N THR A 423 8.40 -3.82 3.20
CA THR A 423 8.20 -3.14 4.49
C THR A 423 6.82 -2.49 4.61
N GLY A 424 6.13 -2.81 5.70
CA GLY A 424 4.89 -2.15 6.13
C GLY A 424 3.65 -2.50 5.31
N THR A 425 2.55 -1.79 5.58
CA THR A 425 1.29 -1.82 4.82
C THR A 425 0.37 -3.00 5.10
N THR A 426 -0.93 -2.74 5.00
CA THR A 426 -1.98 -3.74 4.73
C THR A 426 -2.94 -3.21 3.66
N SER A 427 -3.94 -3.99 3.31
CA SER A 427 -5.02 -3.56 2.42
C SER A 427 -6.38 -3.77 3.07
N ILE A 428 -7.33 -2.89 2.77
CA ILE A 428 -8.72 -2.97 3.26
C ILE A 428 -9.64 -2.82 2.05
N GLN A 429 -10.54 -3.78 1.89
CA GLN A 429 -11.56 -3.78 0.84
C GLN A 429 -12.93 -3.93 1.46
N THR A 430 -13.85 -3.02 1.15
CA THR A 430 -15.25 -3.13 1.60
C THR A 430 -16.23 -2.76 0.49
N THR A 431 -17.39 -3.37 0.51
CA THR A 431 -18.56 -3.01 -0.32
C THR A 431 -19.86 -3.35 0.38
N ASP A 432 -20.94 -2.70 -0.04
CA ASP A 432 -22.30 -2.92 0.46
C ASP A 432 -23.36 -2.91 -0.66
N THR A 433 -24.62 -3.19 -0.28
CA THR A 433 -25.77 -3.17 -1.22
C THR A 433 -26.19 -1.78 -1.66
N ASP A 434 -25.78 -0.72 -0.95
CA ASP A 434 -26.02 0.67 -1.37
C ASP A 434 -25.09 1.07 -2.52
N GLY A 435 -24.12 0.21 -2.83
CA GLY A 435 -23.17 0.34 -3.95
C GLY A 435 -21.91 1.12 -3.61
N TRP A 436 -21.64 1.40 -2.34
CA TRP A 436 -20.35 1.94 -1.92
C TRP A 436 -19.26 0.90 -2.07
N VAL A 437 -18.11 1.34 -2.56
CA VAL A 437 -16.89 0.49 -2.67
C VAL A 437 -15.73 1.28 -2.13
N VAL A 438 -14.92 0.65 -1.28
CA VAL A 438 -13.74 1.27 -0.67
C VAL A 438 -12.52 0.36 -0.83
N SER A 439 -11.43 0.93 -1.32
CA SER A 439 -10.10 0.30 -1.37
C SER A 439 -9.12 1.19 -0.62
N ILE A 440 -8.46 0.67 0.41
CA ILE A 440 -7.47 1.41 1.21
C ILE A 440 -6.17 0.61 1.29
N THR A 441 -5.03 1.31 1.24
CA THR A 441 -3.70 0.77 1.58
C THR A 441 -3.07 1.62 2.68
N PRO A 442 -3.44 1.45 3.96
CA PRO A 442 -2.84 2.19 5.06
C PRO A 442 -1.43 1.68 5.34
N SER A 443 -0.56 2.57 5.82
CA SER A 443 0.82 2.21 6.17
C SER A 443 1.41 3.19 7.19
N GLY A 444 2.71 3.07 7.42
CA GLY A 444 3.47 3.95 8.31
C GLY A 444 3.33 3.60 9.80
N GLY A 445 4.40 3.87 10.54
CA GLY A 445 4.44 3.58 11.97
C GLY A 445 4.56 2.08 12.30
N TRP A 446 5.13 1.29 11.39
CA TRP A 446 5.44 -0.14 11.65
C TRP A 446 6.48 -0.29 12.76
N ILE A 447 6.42 -1.42 13.46
CA ILE A 447 7.37 -1.72 14.55
C ILE A 447 8.76 -2.03 13.96
N PRO A 448 9.83 -1.36 14.49
CA PRO A 448 9.88 -0.52 15.69
C PRO A 448 9.52 0.94 15.40
N THR A 449 8.52 1.48 16.07
CA THR A 449 8.09 2.87 15.95
C THR A 449 8.32 3.66 17.23
N VAL A 450 8.50 4.98 17.11
CA VAL A 450 8.56 5.91 18.23
C VAL A 450 7.14 6.29 18.65
N ILE A 451 6.77 6.04 19.89
CA ILE A 451 5.49 6.50 20.43
C ILE A 451 5.60 7.98 20.83
N ALA A 452 4.67 8.81 20.37
CA ALA A 452 4.63 10.25 20.63
C ALA A 452 4.10 10.57 22.03
N GLY A 453 4.97 10.58 23.03
CA GLY A 453 4.59 10.88 24.42
C GLY A 453 3.55 9.89 24.97
N LYS A 454 2.62 10.42 25.78
CA LYS A 454 1.51 9.66 26.36
C LYS A 454 0.26 9.62 25.45
N THR A 455 0.46 9.67 24.14
CA THR A 455 -0.66 9.54 23.20
C THR A 455 -0.94 8.09 22.80
N GLY A 456 0.02 7.19 22.96
CA GLY A 456 -0.03 5.84 22.41
C GLY A 456 0.09 5.79 20.88
N VAL A 457 0.29 6.92 20.22
CA VAL A 457 0.37 7.04 18.76
C VAL A 457 1.81 6.83 18.31
N GLY A 458 2.06 5.78 17.53
CA GLY A 458 3.36 5.54 16.89
C GLY A 458 3.57 6.48 15.71
N LEU A 459 4.78 7.05 15.59
CA LEU A 459 5.14 7.96 14.50
C LEU A 459 5.24 7.22 13.16
N SER A 460 4.94 7.89 12.07
CA SER A 460 5.26 7.43 10.71
C SER A 460 6.77 7.39 10.50
N GLN A 461 7.24 6.48 9.64
CA GLN A 461 8.63 6.46 9.14
C GLN A 461 8.71 6.91 7.68
N ARG A 462 7.72 7.62 7.18
CA ARG A 462 7.58 7.91 5.75
C ARG A 462 8.57 8.94 5.19
N ALA A 463 9.23 9.74 6.03
CA ALA A 463 10.24 10.68 5.54
C ALA A 463 11.42 9.98 4.84
N GLN A 464 11.73 8.72 5.16
CA GLN A 464 12.76 7.93 4.48
C GLN A 464 12.53 7.75 2.98
N SER A 465 11.30 7.97 2.50
CA SER A 465 10.97 7.89 1.06
C SER A 465 11.36 9.13 0.27
N PHE A 466 11.78 10.22 0.92
CA PHE A 466 12.37 11.38 0.27
C PHE A 466 13.83 11.14 -0.11
N VAL A 467 14.30 11.89 -1.12
CA VAL A 467 15.72 12.06 -1.42
C VAL A 467 16.21 13.42 -0.94
N LEU A 468 17.53 13.61 -0.85
CA LEU A 468 18.14 14.87 -0.43
C LEU A 468 18.74 15.66 -1.61
N ASN A 469 18.84 15.06 -2.80
CA ASN A 469 19.46 15.63 -3.99
C ASN A 469 18.51 15.55 -5.19
N GLU A 470 18.52 16.59 -6.03
CA GLU A 470 17.70 16.65 -7.25
C GLU A 470 18.16 15.62 -8.29
N GLU A 471 19.44 15.26 -8.30
CA GLU A 471 20.03 14.27 -9.21
C GLU A 471 19.41 12.87 -9.03
N GLU A 472 18.90 12.57 -7.84
CA GLU A 472 18.25 11.28 -7.56
C GLU A 472 16.77 11.26 -7.96
N ASN A 473 16.02 12.30 -7.61
CA ASN A 473 14.64 12.52 -8.02
C ASN A 473 14.25 13.99 -7.76
N PRO A 474 14.20 14.86 -8.78
CA PRO A 474 13.96 16.28 -8.60
C PRO A 474 12.56 16.61 -8.07
N TYR A 475 11.60 15.72 -8.26
CA TYR A 475 10.22 15.91 -7.76
C TYR A 475 10.03 15.40 -6.32
N ASN A 476 10.97 14.64 -5.76
CA ASN A 476 10.85 14.02 -4.43
C ASN A 476 11.92 14.48 -3.43
N VAL A 477 12.62 15.57 -3.69
CA VAL A 477 13.54 16.17 -2.70
C VAL A 477 12.72 16.64 -1.50
N ILE A 478 13.19 16.34 -0.29
CA ILE A 478 12.52 16.74 0.95
C ILE A 478 12.44 18.26 1.07
N ALA A 479 11.27 18.74 1.46
CA ALA A 479 11.04 20.15 1.76
C ALA A 479 9.91 20.30 2.80
N PRO A 480 9.97 21.34 3.66
CA PRO A 480 8.91 21.62 4.63
C PRO A 480 7.52 21.68 4.00
N GLY A 481 6.56 20.97 4.58
CA GLY A 481 5.18 20.93 4.10
C GLY A 481 4.93 20.04 2.87
N LYS A 482 5.96 19.43 2.29
CA LYS A 482 5.87 18.51 1.14
C LYS A 482 5.53 17.08 1.59
N ARG A 483 4.72 16.37 0.82
CA ARG A 483 4.46 14.94 0.97
C ARG A 483 5.55 14.12 0.31
N PRO A 484 6.07 13.06 0.96
CA PRO A 484 6.97 12.14 0.29
C PRO A 484 6.23 11.29 -0.75
N ARG A 485 6.93 10.84 -1.79
CA ARG A 485 6.40 9.78 -2.64
C ARG A 485 6.23 8.50 -1.84
N ALA A 486 5.01 7.94 -1.82
CA ALA A 486 4.72 6.70 -1.11
C ALA A 486 4.52 5.53 -2.09
N THR A 487 4.70 4.30 -1.60
CA THR A 487 4.50 3.08 -2.38
C THR A 487 3.05 2.58 -2.37
N LEU A 488 2.17 3.25 -1.68
CA LEU A 488 0.82 2.80 -1.33
C LEU A 488 -0.16 3.04 -2.47
N THR A 489 -0.85 1.99 -2.90
CA THR A 489 -1.50 2.03 -4.20
C THR A 489 -2.83 1.27 -4.23
N PRO A 490 -3.89 1.77 -3.55
CA PRO A 490 -5.23 1.21 -3.74
C PRO A 490 -5.63 1.31 -5.21
N ALA A 491 -6.41 0.35 -5.67
CA ALA A 491 -6.86 0.27 -7.05
C ALA A 491 -8.36 0.01 -7.12
N MET A 492 -8.97 0.56 -8.17
CA MET A 492 -10.37 0.32 -8.50
C MET A 492 -10.53 0.26 -10.02
N ALA A 493 -11.36 -0.65 -10.50
CA ALA A 493 -11.68 -0.75 -11.91
C ALA A 493 -13.18 -0.65 -12.13
N LEU A 494 -13.58 0.10 -13.15
CA LEU A 494 -14.97 0.22 -13.60
C LEU A 494 -15.12 -0.36 -15.01
N LYS A 495 -16.21 -1.07 -15.25
CA LYS A 495 -16.59 -1.53 -16.59
C LYS A 495 -17.95 -0.95 -16.92
N SER A 496 -18.04 -0.21 -18.02
CA SER A 496 -19.28 0.52 -18.39
C SER A 496 -19.82 1.42 -17.26
N GLY A 497 -18.92 2.08 -16.51
CA GLY A 497 -19.26 3.00 -15.43
C GLY A 497 -19.73 2.35 -14.12
N LYS A 498 -19.69 1.02 -14.02
CA LYS A 498 -20.04 0.25 -12.81
C LYS A 498 -18.78 -0.35 -12.18
N PRO A 499 -18.69 -0.48 -10.84
CA PRO A 499 -17.61 -1.21 -10.21
C PRO A 499 -17.43 -2.60 -10.84
N PHE A 500 -16.22 -2.93 -11.21
CA PHE A 500 -15.83 -4.23 -11.75
C PHE A 500 -14.91 -4.95 -10.77
N LEU A 501 -13.94 -4.22 -10.22
CA LEU A 501 -12.94 -4.77 -9.32
C LEU A 501 -12.47 -3.69 -8.34
N SER A 502 -12.37 -4.03 -7.06
CA SER A 502 -11.67 -3.27 -6.01
C SER A 502 -10.54 -4.13 -5.50
N PHE A 503 -9.30 -3.63 -5.50
CA PHE A 503 -8.14 -4.46 -5.19
C PHE A 503 -6.98 -3.65 -4.66
N ALA A 504 -6.23 -4.26 -3.74
CA ALA A 504 -5.03 -3.67 -3.18
C ALA A 504 -4.13 -4.78 -2.62
N VAL A 505 -2.89 -4.43 -2.33
CA VAL A 505 -1.86 -5.36 -1.85
C VAL A 505 -0.95 -4.68 -0.84
N GLN A 506 -0.37 -5.44 0.06
CA GLN A 506 0.78 -5.08 0.88
C GLN A 506 2.07 -5.36 0.10
N GLY A 507 3.16 -4.64 0.39
CA GLY A 507 4.48 -5.03 -0.13
C GLY A 507 5.31 -3.90 -0.77
N GLY A 508 5.33 -2.71 -0.19
CA GLY A 508 6.26 -1.65 -0.61
C GLY A 508 6.29 -1.42 -2.12
N ASP A 509 7.48 -1.42 -2.70
CA ASP A 509 7.68 -1.20 -4.14
C ASP A 509 7.17 -2.34 -5.05
N THR A 510 6.87 -3.53 -4.50
CA THR A 510 6.29 -4.63 -5.28
C THR A 510 4.78 -4.50 -5.50
N GLN A 511 4.10 -3.53 -4.85
CA GLN A 511 2.64 -3.40 -4.89
C GLN A 511 2.08 -3.32 -6.31
N ASP A 512 2.53 -2.35 -7.11
CA ASP A 512 2.00 -2.19 -8.48
C ASP A 512 2.44 -3.31 -9.43
N GLN A 513 3.56 -3.99 -9.16
CA GLN A 513 3.97 -5.17 -9.89
C GLN A 513 2.97 -6.32 -9.68
N ASN A 514 2.58 -6.57 -8.43
CA ASN A 514 1.63 -7.61 -8.07
C ASN A 514 0.21 -7.27 -8.53
N LEU A 515 -0.24 -6.02 -8.37
CA LEU A 515 -1.59 -5.59 -8.79
C LEU A 515 -1.74 -5.59 -10.31
N LEU A 516 -0.69 -5.24 -11.06
CA LEU A 516 -0.68 -5.35 -12.52
C LEU A 516 -0.92 -6.80 -12.97
N GLN A 517 -0.14 -7.73 -12.44
CA GLN A 517 -0.23 -9.15 -12.81
C GLN A 517 -1.54 -9.77 -12.34
N PHE A 518 -2.01 -9.44 -11.13
CA PHE A 518 -3.34 -9.84 -10.65
C PHE A 518 -4.46 -9.40 -11.61
N PHE A 519 -4.43 -8.13 -12.05
CA PHE A 519 -5.41 -7.59 -12.98
C PHE A 519 -5.33 -8.31 -14.34
N LEU A 520 -4.13 -8.54 -14.87
CA LEU A 520 -3.93 -9.29 -16.12
C LEU A 520 -4.39 -10.75 -16.00
N ASN A 521 -4.16 -11.39 -14.86
CA ASN A 521 -4.62 -12.76 -14.60
C ASN A 521 -6.15 -12.88 -14.70
N MET A 522 -6.88 -11.89 -14.20
CA MET A 522 -8.35 -11.86 -14.33
C MET A 522 -8.80 -11.51 -15.75
N VAL A 523 -8.20 -10.49 -16.37
CA VAL A 523 -8.72 -9.91 -17.62
C VAL A 523 -8.23 -10.65 -18.86
N GLU A 524 -6.98 -11.11 -18.89
CA GLU A 524 -6.38 -11.80 -20.03
C GLU A 524 -6.51 -13.33 -19.93
N PHE A 525 -6.39 -13.87 -18.70
CA PHE A 525 -6.37 -15.32 -18.49
C PHE A 525 -7.63 -15.87 -17.82
N GLU A 526 -8.65 -15.02 -17.62
CA GLU A 526 -9.99 -15.41 -17.17
C GLU A 526 -10.00 -16.14 -15.81
N MET A 527 -8.98 -15.88 -14.97
CA MET A 527 -8.93 -16.41 -13.62
C MET A 527 -10.01 -15.76 -12.75
N ASN A 528 -10.63 -16.51 -11.86
CA ASN A 528 -11.48 -15.91 -10.83
C ASN A 528 -10.63 -15.10 -9.83
N VAL A 529 -11.28 -14.30 -8.98
CA VAL A 529 -10.61 -13.37 -8.06
C VAL A 529 -9.66 -14.06 -7.08
N GLN A 530 -9.98 -15.29 -6.62
CA GLN A 530 -9.12 -16.05 -5.70
C GLN A 530 -7.97 -16.73 -6.44
N GLU A 531 -8.23 -17.31 -7.61
CA GLU A 531 -7.18 -17.86 -8.47
C GLU A 531 -6.14 -16.79 -8.83
N ALA A 532 -6.61 -15.59 -9.19
CA ALA A 532 -5.73 -14.47 -9.53
C ALA A 532 -4.93 -13.96 -8.30
N ALA A 533 -5.52 -13.98 -7.09
CA ALA A 533 -4.85 -13.56 -5.86
C ALA A 533 -3.76 -14.55 -5.41
N GLU A 534 -3.87 -15.83 -5.77
CA GLU A 534 -2.89 -16.86 -5.43
C GLU A 534 -1.95 -17.23 -6.61
N ALA A 535 -2.21 -16.69 -7.79
CA ALA A 535 -1.42 -16.99 -8.99
C ALA A 535 0.02 -16.51 -8.85
N ALA A 536 0.96 -17.31 -9.38
CA ALA A 536 2.36 -16.96 -9.41
C ALA A 536 2.60 -15.68 -10.20
N ASN A 537 3.26 -14.72 -9.58
CA ASN A 537 3.72 -13.47 -10.18
C ASN A 537 5.24 -13.50 -10.36
N ILE A 538 5.77 -12.47 -11.01
CA ILE A 538 7.18 -12.12 -10.97
C ILE A 538 7.35 -10.86 -10.13
N ASN A 539 8.51 -10.72 -9.48
CA ASN A 539 8.89 -9.48 -8.80
C ASN A 539 10.28 -9.04 -9.30
N SER A 540 10.44 -7.74 -9.52
CA SER A 540 11.66 -7.09 -9.93
C SER A 540 12.16 -6.15 -8.84
N TYR A 541 13.48 -6.06 -8.66
CA TYR A 541 14.14 -5.09 -7.78
C TYR A 541 15.11 -4.21 -8.59
N GLN A 542 14.89 -4.09 -9.91
CA GLN A 542 15.72 -3.31 -10.82
C GLN A 542 15.50 -1.79 -10.66
N MET A 543 14.35 -1.35 -10.11
CA MET A 543 14.07 0.04 -9.77
C MET A 543 14.66 0.42 -8.42
N TYR A 544 14.77 1.72 -8.13
CA TYR A 544 15.19 2.19 -6.80
C TYR A 544 14.17 1.85 -5.73
N SER A 545 14.64 1.31 -4.60
CA SER A 545 13.82 1.14 -3.39
C SER A 545 13.33 2.50 -2.88
N SER A 546 12.10 2.56 -2.39
CA SER A 546 11.57 3.75 -1.73
C SER A 546 11.96 3.83 -0.23
N PHE A 547 12.82 2.93 0.22
CA PHE A 547 13.18 2.74 1.62
C PHE A 547 14.69 2.62 1.81
N GLY A 548 15.13 2.88 3.05
CA GLY A 548 16.51 2.65 3.44
C GLY A 548 17.52 3.48 2.65
N ASP A 549 18.48 2.80 2.05
CA ASP A 549 19.53 3.42 1.23
C ASP A 549 19.14 3.58 -0.24
N HIS A 550 17.87 3.39 -0.59
CA HIS A 550 17.33 3.49 -1.93
C HIS A 550 18.03 2.61 -2.97
N LYS A 551 18.44 1.41 -2.56
CA LYS A 551 19.19 0.46 -3.41
C LYS A 551 18.33 -0.11 -4.53
N LYS A 552 19.01 -0.54 -5.60
CA LYS A 552 18.42 -1.32 -6.70
C LYS A 552 19.32 -2.52 -7.00
N GLU A 553 18.75 -3.53 -7.66
CA GLU A 553 19.50 -4.67 -8.17
C GLU A 553 19.18 -4.91 -9.64
N ALA A 554 20.09 -4.44 -10.50
CA ALA A 554 19.94 -4.54 -11.94
C ALA A 554 19.81 -6.00 -12.41
N GLY A 555 18.77 -6.27 -13.20
CA GLY A 555 18.47 -7.58 -13.76
C GLY A 555 17.85 -8.58 -12.80
N SER A 556 17.54 -8.21 -11.55
CA SER A 556 16.90 -9.10 -10.57
C SER A 556 15.49 -9.51 -11.01
N LEU A 557 15.17 -10.79 -10.85
CA LEU A 557 13.86 -11.35 -11.17
C LEU A 557 13.54 -12.51 -10.23
N THR A 558 12.54 -12.34 -9.39
CA THR A 558 12.02 -13.43 -8.56
C THR A 558 10.88 -14.14 -9.28
N VAL A 559 10.92 -15.47 -9.30
CA VAL A 559 9.87 -16.33 -9.84
C VAL A 559 9.49 -17.40 -8.81
N GLN A 560 8.30 -17.97 -8.96
CA GLN A 560 7.83 -19.05 -8.08
C GLN A 560 8.65 -20.35 -8.28
N GLU A 561 8.81 -21.14 -7.20
CA GLU A 561 9.64 -22.36 -7.20
C GLU A 561 9.22 -23.36 -8.29
N GLU A 562 7.92 -23.47 -8.58
CA GLU A 562 7.35 -24.35 -9.59
C GLU A 562 7.55 -23.87 -11.03
N THR A 563 8.16 -22.70 -11.24
CA THR A 563 8.46 -22.21 -12.60
C THR A 563 9.28 -23.24 -13.37
N PRO A 564 8.82 -23.66 -14.57
CA PRO A 564 9.45 -24.74 -15.32
C PRO A 564 10.92 -24.47 -15.64
N PRO A 565 11.81 -25.48 -15.57
CA PRO A 565 13.25 -25.30 -15.80
C PRO A 565 13.61 -24.69 -17.17
N TRP A 566 12.80 -24.93 -18.22
CA TRP A 566 13.02 -24.33 -19.54
C TRP A 566 12.69 -22.84 -19.56
N VAL A 567 11.64 -22.38 -18.85
CA VAL A 567 11.33 -20.96 -18.69
C VAL A 567 12.47 -20.27 -17.94
N MET A 568 12.95 -20.88 -16.85
CA MET A 568 14.11 -20.39 -16.09
C MET A 568 15.36 -20.25 -16.95
N LYS A 569 15.60 -21.22 -17.83
CA LYS A 569 16.75 -21.19 -18.74
C LYS A 569 16.63 -20.03 -19.74
N GLU A 570 15.46 -19.87 -20.38
CA GLU A 570 15.19 -18.77 -21.30
C GLU A 570 15.36 -17.39 -20.63
N LEU A 571 14.82 -17.21 -19.42
CA LEU A 571 14.98 -15.96 -18.66
C LEU A 571 16.45 -15.65 -18.36
N LYS A 572 17.25 -16.66 -17.99
CA LYS A 572 18.69 -16.48 -17.77
C LYS A 572 19.45 -16.15 -19.06
N GLU A 573 19.06 -16.76 -20.18
CA GLU A 573 19.60 -16.45 -21.52
C GLU A 573 19.24 -15.03 -21.97
N MET A 574 18.09 -14.49 -21.51
CA MET A 574 17.70 -13.08 -21.67
C MET A 574 18.44 -12.11 -20.75
N GLY A 575 19.34 -12.60 -19.88
CA GLY A 575 20.17 -11.75 -18.99
C GLY A 575 19.60 -11.47 -17.61
N TYR A 576 18.52 -12.15 -17.19
CA TYR A 576 17.96 -12.01 -15.85
C TYR A 576 18.77 -12.78 -14.79
N LYS A 577 18.93 -12.14 -13.61
CA LYS A 577 19.38 -12.80 -12.37
C LYS A 577 18.15 -13.41 -11.70
N VAL A 578 17.87 -14.69 -12.02
CA VAL A 578 16.62 -15.34 -11.62
C VAL A 578 16.79 -16.05 -10.29
N GLU A 579 15.95 -15.70 -9.31
CA GLU A 579 15.80 -16.37 -8.03
C GLU A 579 14.42 -17.01 -7.86
N LYS A 580 14.32 -17.99 -6.97
CA LYS A 580 13.09 -18.73 -6.69
C LYS A 580 12.55 -18.42 -5.30
N ARG A 581 11.23 -18.30 -5.19
CA ARG A 581 10.49 -18.20 -3.92
C ARG A 581 9.29 -19.12 -3.93
N ALA A 582 8.94 -19.60 -2.74
CA ALA A 582 7.76 -20.48 -2.57
C ALA A 582 6.45 -19.76 -2.92
N ILE A 583 6.36 -18.46 -2.62
CA ILE A 583 5.18 -17.65 -2.89
C ILE A 583 5.63 -16.30 -3.49
N THR A 584 5.05 -15.93 -4.64
CA THR A 584 5.36 -14.69 -5.35
C THR A 584 4.13 -13.82 -5.65
N SER A 585 2.92 -14.30 -5.30
CA SER A 585 1.65 -13.63 -5.63
C SER A 585 1.42 -12.29 -4.91
N GLY A 586 2.14 -12.00 -3.83
CA GLY A 586 1.86 -10.86 -2.94
C GLY A 586 0.59 -11.08 -2.09
N PRO A 587 0.44 -10.36 -0.96
CA PRO A 587 -0.75 -10.44 -0.09
C PRO A 587 -1.91 -9.58 -0.63
N ILE A 588 -2.50 -10.02 -1.74
CA ILE A 588 -3.57 -9.31 -2.47
C ILE A 588 -4.92 -9.59 -1.82
N ASN A 589 -5.71 -8.52 -1.61
CA ASN A 589 -7.11 -8.58 -1.22
C ASN A 589 -7.95 -7.85 -2.27
N ALA A 590 -9.04 -8.48 -2.74
CA ALA A 590 -9.84 -7.95 -3.83
C ALA A 590 -11.32 -8.33 -3.71
N ILE A 591 -12.19 -7.50 -4.31
CA ILE A 591 -13.62 -7.75 -4.48
C ILE A 591 -13.97 -7.59 -5.95
N PHE A 592 -14.45 -8.65 -6.58
CA PHE A 592 -15.01 -8.66 -7.92
C PHE A 592 -16.54 -8.53 -7.85
N PHE A 593 -17.14 -7.77 -8.78
CA PHE A 593 -18.56 -7.49 -8.85
C PHE A 593 -19.21 -8.30 -9.97
N ASP A 594 -19.92 -9.35 -9.61
CA ASP A 594 -20.70 -10.17 -10.52
C ASP A 594 -22.10 -9.57 -10.71
N TRP A 595 -22.21 -8.67 -11.67
CA TRP A 595 -23.48 -8.01 -11.99
C TRP A 595 -24.50 -8.93 -12.68
N GLU A 596 -24.05 -10.03 -13.26
CA GLU A 596 -24.93 -11.00 -13.91
C GLU A 596 -25.78 -11.76 -12.86
N HIS A 597 -25.12 -12.16 -11.76
CA HIS A 597 -25.77 -12.93 -10.70
C HIS A 597 -26.13 -12.06 -9.47
N GLY A 598 -25.73 -10.79 -9.45
CA GLY A 598 -26.00 -9.87 -8.34
C GLY A 598 -25.29 -10.24 -7.05
N SER A 599 -24.04 -10.64 -7.15
CA SER A 599 -23.20 -11.08 -6.04
C SER A 599 -21.82 -10.42 -6.05
N PHE A 600 -21.13 -10.46 -4.90
CA PHE A 600 -19.75 -10.08 -4.73
C PHE A 600 -18.88 -11.33 -4.57
N TRP A 601 -17.73 -11.34 -5.22
CA TRP A 601 -16.74 -12.42 -5.09
C TRP A 601 -15.47 -11.85 -4.48
N GLY A 602 -15.06 -12.36 -3.32
CA GLY A 602 -13.86 -11.92 -2.63
C GLY A 602 -12.69 -12.85 -2.83
N GLY A 603 -11.53 -12.29 -3.13
CA GLY A 603 -10.22 -12.93 -3.07
C GLY A 603 -9.43 -12.41 -1.89
N SER A 604 -8.91 -13.31 -1.07
CA SER A 604 -8.05 -13.01 0.06
C SER A 604 -6.82 -13.90 -0.02
N SER A 605 -5.64 -13.28 -0.16
CA SER A 605 -4.37 -13.98 -0.31
C SER A 605 -4.15 -15.05 0.79
N HIS A 606 -3.36 -16.06 0.47
CA HIS A 606 -2.87 -17.03 1.45
C HIS A 606 -1.55 -16.62 2.13
N HIS A 607 -1.05 -15.42 1.83
CA HIS A 607 0.04 -14.81 2.58
C HIS A 607 -0.40 -14.42 3.98
N GLY A 608 0.45 -14.66 4.97
CA GLY A 608 0.23 -14.24 6.34
C GLY A 608 -1.17 -14.60 6.85
N GLU A 609 -1.87 -13.61 7.39
CA GLU A 609 -3.17 -13.76 8.03
C GLU A 609 -4.29 -13.02 7.29
N ASP A 610 -4.12 -12.75 5.99
CA ASP A 610 -5.17 -12.13 5.16
C ASP A 610 -6.51 -12.86 5.32
N TYR A 611 -7.58 -12.11 5.55
CA TYR A 611 -8.88 -12.67 5.88
C TYR A 611 -10.03 -11.84 5.33
N GLY A 612 -11.09 -12.53 4.94
CA GLY A 612 -12.31 -11.90 4.46
C GLY A 612 -13.57 -12.49 5.09
N ILE A 613 -14.57 -11.65 5.28
CA ILE A 613 -15.91 -12.01 5.74
C ILE A 613 -16.90 -11.41 4.75
N ALA A 614 -17.88 -12.21 4.36
CA ALA A 614 -18.93 -11.83 3.42
C ALA A 614 -20.30 -12.31 3.90
N TRP A 615 -21.34 -11.59 3.50
CA TRP A 615 -22.74 -11.94 3.83
C TRP A 615 -23.69 -11.66 2.67
#